data_979c70a54bf4242501073837a9330fdc
#
_entry.id   979c70a54bf4242501073837a9330fdc
#
_cell.length_a   1.000
_cell.length_b   1.000
_cell.length_c   1.000
_cell.angle_alpha   90.00
_cell.angle_beta   90.00
_cell.angle_gamma   90.00
#
_symmetry.space_group_name_H-M   'P 1'
#
loop_
_entity.id
_entity.type
_entity.pdbx_description
1 polymer ?
#
loop_
_entity_poly.entity_id
_entity_poly.type
_entity_poly.pdbx_seq_one_letter_code
_entity_poly.pdbx_strand_id
1 'polypeptide(L)'
;MRLLKALLIALAFVLCADMAAAWSRIKPSEYGSVTIRNFSSQAGLAPVRFDHWLHRSLYTCRLCHVDIGFAMEANATGITADANMKGFYCGSCHNGKRLHDKKIIFASCSVNATPEERTRCSRCHSMGKSVQNEYNYASFAEKLPKGSLDELIDWEEAEARGLIHPVDFLIGVSMQRQPLNAQKDFSITSRSTWMPDIIFSHKKHVMWNGCEVCHPDIFPSVKKGVVKYSMLEIANGQYCGLCHNRVAFPLNLCNKCHINPVQ
;
A
#
# COMPACT_ATOMS: atom_id res chain seq x y z
N MET A 1 -21.33 3.66 -48.56
CA MET A 1 -20.09 4.18 -47.96
C MET A 1 -20.28 5.15 -46.81
N ARG A 2 -21.16 6.14 -46.88
CA ARG A 2 -21.34 7.12 -45.80
C ARG A 2 -21.95 6.52 -44.51
N LEU A 3 -22.93 5.62 -44.62
CA LEU A 3 -23.53 4.93 -43.44
C LEU A 3 -22.52 4.03 -42.71
N LEU A 4 -21.67 3.30 -43.46
CA LEU A 4 -20.65 2.42 -42.86
C LEU A 4 -19.60 3.22 -42.10
N LYS A 5 -19.20 4.39 -42.61
CA LYS A 5 -18.29 5.30 -41.89
C LYS A 5 -18.92 5.88 -40.62
N ALA A 6 -20.21 6.26 -40.65
CA ALA A 6 -20.91 6.73 -39.49
C ALA A 6 -21.04 5.65 -38.40
N LEU A 7 -21.30 4.40 -38.81
CA LEU A 7 -21.36 3.26 -37.87
C LEU A 7 -20.02 2.95 -37.21
N LEU A 8 -18.92 3.01 -37.98
CA LEU A 8 -17.57 2.80 -37.45
C LEU A 8 -17.14 3.91 -36.49
N ILE A 9 -17.51 5.15 -36.78
CA ILE A 9 -17.24 6.29 -35.87
C ILE A 9 -18.05 6.14 -34.58
N ALA A 10 -19.34 5.79 -34.66
CA ALA A 10 -20.19 5.56 -33.50
C ALA A 10 -19.66 4.39 -32.64
N LEU A 11 -19.21 3.30 -33.28
CA LEU A 11 -18.62 2.15 -32.58
C LEU A 11 -17.30 2.54 -31.88
N ALA A 12 -16.46 3.35 -32.53
CA ALA A 12 -15.23 3.85 -31.95
C ALA A 12 -15.50 4.76 -30.73
N PHE A 13 -16.54 5.61 -30.80
CA PHE A 13 -16.95 6.44 -29.66
C PHE A 13 -17.50 5.61 -28.49
N VAL A 14 -18.27 4.56 -28.76
CA VAL A 14 -18.76 3.64 -27.73
C VAL A 14 -17.60 2.91 -27.07
N LEU A 15 -16.65 2.38 -27.85
CA LEU A 15 -15.45 1.70 -27.34
C LEU A 15 -14.54 2.64 -26.53
N CYS A 16 -14.40 3.89 -26.95
CA CYS A 16 -13.67 4.91 -26.20
C CYS A 16 -14.39 5.31 -24.89
N ALA A 17 -15.71 5.36 -24.88
CA ALA A 17 -16.51 5.66 -23.70
C ALA A 17 -16.43 4.50 -22.68
N ASP A 18 -16.45 3.24 -23.14
CA ASP A 18 -16.29 2.07 -22.29
C ASP A 18 -14.86 2.00 -21.70
N MET A 19 -13.83 2.38 -22.44
CA MET A 19 -12.45 2.47 -21.92
C MET A 19 -12.30 3.62 -20.91
N ALA A 20 -13.00 4.72 -21.07
CA ALA A 20 -13.01 5.83 -20.09
C ALA A 20 -13.78 5.45 -18.81
N ALA A 21 -14.84 4.65 -18.93
CA ALA A 21 -15.61 4.15 -17.78
C ALA A 21 -14.84 3.04 -17.01
N ALA A 22 -13.95 2.29 -17.66
CA ALA A 22 -13.10 1.29 -17.02
C ALA A 22 -12.03 1.90 -16.09
N TRP A 23 -11.78 3.18 -16.17
CA TRP A 23 -11.05 3.96 -15.16
C TRP A 23 -12.01 4.45 -14.08
N SER A 24 -12.81 3.52 -13.50
CA SER A 24 -13.54 3.83 -12.28
C SER A 24 -12.50 4.24 -11.24
N ARG A 25 -12.53 5.51 -10.84
CA ARG A 25 -11.63 6.02 -9.79
C ARG A 25 -11.84 5.15 -8.56
N ILE A 26 -10.81 4.42 -8.17
CA ILE A 26 -10.83 3.66 -6.92
C ILE A 26 -11.19 4.66 -5.83
N LYS A 27 -12.21 4.35 -5.04
CA LYS A 27 -12.61 5.23 -3.94
C LYS A 27 -11.43 5.43 -3.00
N PRO A 28 -11.16 6.64 -2.51
CA PRO A 28 -10.07 6.89 -1.58
C PRO A 28 -10.03 5.92 -0.39
N SER A 29 -11.19 5.53 0.13
CA SER A 29 -11.31 4.54 1.21
C SER A 29 -10.92 3.12 0.84
N GLU A 30 -10.85 2.81 -0.45
CA GLU A 30 -10.50 1.49 -0.98
C GLU A 30 -9.06 1.46 -1.51
N TYR A 31 -8.42 2.63 -1.62
CA TYR A 31 -7.06 2.72 -2.10
C TYR A 31 -6.08 2.10 -1.08
N GLY A 32 -5.29 1.15 -1.55
CA GLY A 32 -4.41 0.37 -0.68
C GLY A 32 -5.12 -0.75 0.10
N SER A 33 -6.38 -1.07 -0.25
CA SER A 33 -7.07 -2.22 0.34
C SER A 33 -6.61 -3.52 -0.31
N VAL A 34 -6.33 -4.53 0.51
CA VAL A 34 -5.90 -5.86 0.08
C VAL A 34 -6.86 -6.91 0.63
N THR A 35 -7.26 -7.86 -0.20
CA THR A 35 -8.04 -9.02 0.24
C THR A 35 -7.13 -10.21 0.48
N ILE A 36 -7.03 -10.62 1.75
CA ILE A 36 -6.25 -11.79 2.18
C ILE A 36 -7.22 -12.96 2.33
N ARG A 37 -7.06 -13.97 1.49
CA ARG A 37 -7.97 -15.09 1.43
C ARG A 37 -7.33 -16.45 1.71
N ASN A 38 -6.02 -16.52 1.83
CA ASN A 38 -5.21 -17.74 1.93
C ASN A 38 -6.02 -19.00 2.34
N PHE A 39 -6.39 -19.09 3.63
CA PHE A 39 -7.09 -20.26 4.19
C PHE A 39 -8.50 -19.97 4.72
N SER A 40 -8.99 -18.73 4.57
CA SER A 40 -10.29 -18.32 5.12
C SER A 40 -11.44 -19.18 4.60
N SER A 41 -11.46 -19.46 3.30
CA SER A 41 -12.51 -20.26 2.67
C SER A 41 -12.56 -21.70 3.20
N GLN A 42 -11.39 -22.28 3.50
CA GLN A 42 -11.29 -23.64 4.08
C GLN A 42 -11.87 -23.69 5.50
N ALA A 43 -11.80 -22.58 6.23
CA ALA A 43 -12.39 -22.43 7.56
C ALA A 43 -13.86 -21.94 7.54
N GLY A 44 -14.47 -21.80 6.37
CA GLY A 44 -15.83 -21.26 6.23
C GLY A 44 -15.97 -19.80 6.64
N LEU A 45 -14.87 -19.02 6.62
CA LEU A 45 -14.83 -17.63 7.01
C LEU A 45 -14.70 -16.71 5.78
N ALA A 46 -15.23 -15.50 5.90
CA ALA A 46 -15.02 -14.48 4.89
C ALA A 46 -13.52 -14.13 4.78
N PRO A 47 -13.02 -13.79 3.59
CA PRO A 47 -11.68 -13.24 3.45
C PRO A 47 -11.47 -11.99 4.30
N VAL A 48 -10.24 -11.79 4.75
CA VAL A 48 -9.85 -10.58 5.47
C VAL A 48 -9.63 -9.46 4.47
N ARG A 49 -10.27 -8.32 4.66
CA ARG A 49 -9.89 -7.09 4.00
C ARG A 49 -8.93 -6.33 4.90
N PHE A 50 -7.74 -6.07 4.40
CA PHE A 50 -6.72 -5.28 5.07
C PHE A 50 -6.62 -3.91 4.40
N ASP A 51 -6.91 -2.86 5.14
CA ASP A 51 -6.84 -1.48 4.67
C ASP A 51 -5.52 -0.85 5.15
N HIS A 52 -4.60 -0.60 4.22
CA HIS A 52 -3.28 -0.04 4.55
C HIS A 52 -3.36 1.34 5.22
N TRP A 53 -4.36 2.17 4.88
CA TRP A 53 -4.43 3.54 5.35
C TRP A 53 -4.37 3.64 6.89
N LEU A 54 -5.03 2.73 7.61
CA LEU A 54 -5.02 2.73 9.07
C LEU A 54 -3.64 2.35 9.62
N HIS A 55 -3.08 1.23 9.16
CA HIS A 55 -1.80 0.72 9.66
C HIS A 55 -0.62 1.61 9.23
N ARG A 56 -0.65 2.15 8.01
CA ARG A 56 0.36 3.06 7.49
C ARG A 56 0.46 4.36 8.27
N SER A 57 -0.64 4.85 8.84
CA SER A 57 -0.59 6.03 9.71
C SER A 57 0.16 5.80 11.01
N LEU A 58 0.32 4.52 11.40
CA LEU A 58 0.88 4.10 12.68
C LEU A 58 2.29 3.50 12.55
N TYR A 59 2.58 2.83 11.42
CA TYR A 59 3.78 2.03 11.23
C TYR A 59 4.38 2.23 9.86
N THR A 60 5.72 2.13 9.80
CA THR A 60 6.45 2.19 8.52
C THR A 60 6.21 0.92 7.70
N CYS A 61 6.43 1.01 6.40
CA CYS A 61 6.30 -0.14 5.49
C CYS A 61 7.28 -1.25 5.86
N ARG A 62 8.51 -0.88 6.24
CA ARG A 62 9.56 -1.80 6.64
C ARG A 62 9.17 -2.67 7.82
N LEU A 63 8.51 -2.11 8.83
CA LEU A 63 8.09 -2.88 10.01
C LEU A 63 7.24 -4.09 9.61
N CYS A 64 6.30 -3.91 8.68
CA CYS A 64 5.42 -4.99 8.24
C CYS A 64 6.07 -5.89 7.19
N HIS A 65 6.72 -5.31 6.17
CA HIS A 65 7.21 -6.05 5.02
C HIS A 65 8.61 -6.66 5.20
N VAL A 66 9.40 -6.18 6.16
CA VAL A 66 10.72 -6.72 6.48
C VAL A 66 10.72 -7.42 7.83
N ASP A 67 10.42 -6.69 8.91
CA ASP A 67 10.59 -7.22 10.27
C ASP A 67 9.55 -8.29 10.62
N ILE A 68 8.28 -8.09 10.23
CA ILE A 68 7.22 -9.09 10.42
C ILE A 68 7.21 -10.12 9.26
N GLY A 69 7.63 -9.71 8.06
CA GLY A 69 7.80 -10.61 6.92
C GLY A 69 6.55 -10.79 6.05
N PHE A 70 5.69 -9.76 5.95
CA PHE A 70 4.62 -9.77 4.95
C PHE A 70 5.18 -9.58 3.55
N ALA A 71 4.86 -10.49 2.64
CA ALA A 71 5.21 -10.36 1.23
C ALA A 71 4.56 -9.10 0.60
N MET A 72 5.24 -8.53 -0.40
CA MET A 72 4.72 -7.39 -1.15
C MET A 72 3.53 -7.75 -2.06
N GLU A 73 3.43 -9.03 -2.42
CA GLU A 73 2.30 -9.53 -3.22
C GLU A 73 1.19 -10.07 -2.31
N ALA A 74 -0.04 -9.68 -2.62
CA ALA A 74 -1.21 -10.12 -1.86
C ALA A 74 -1.36 -11.64 -1.90
N ASN A 75 -1.60 -12.24 -0.72
CA ASN A 75 -1.75 -13.68 -0.51
C ASN A 75 -0.46 -14.52 -0.63
N ALA A 76 0.71 -13.93 -0.90
CA ALA A 76 1.96 -14.67 -0.99
C ALA A 76 2.54 -15.07 0.39
N THR A 77 2.12 -14.42 1.46
CA THR A 77 2.66 -14.69 2.82
C THR A 77 2.19 -16.03 3.41
N GLY A 78 1.06 -16.58 2.98
CA GLY A 78 0.53 -17.83 3.52
C GLY A 78 0.09 -17.74 5.00
N ILE A 79 -0.61 -16.69 5.37
CA ILE A 79 -1.01 -16.40 6.76
C ILE A 79 -2.04 -17.41 7.24
N THR A 80 -1.75 -18.08 8.38
CA THR A 80 -2.66 -19.02 9.04
C THR A 80 -3.11 -18.51 10.41
N ALA A 81 -4.24 -19.02 10.90
CA ALA A 81 -4.69 -18.74 12.26
C ALA A 81 -3.67 -19.20 13.30
N ASP A 82 -3.07 -20.38 13.12
CA ASP A 82 -2.04 -20.94 14.01
C ASP A 82 -0.81 -20.01 14.10
N ALA A 83 -0.31 -19.53 12.97
CA ALA A 83 0.79 -18.58 12.95
C ALA A 83 0.45 -17.29 13.71
N ASN A 84 -0.75 -16.74 13.51
CA ASN A 84 -1.20 -15.56 14.25
C ASN A 84 -1.28 -15.82 15.76
N MET A 85 -1.81 -16.97 16.19
CA MET A 85 -1.87 -17.34 17.60
C MET A 85 -0.48 -17.51 18.23
N LYS A 86 0.49 -17.92 17.46
CA LYS A 86 1.90 -18.04 17.89
C LYS A 86 2.64 -16.69 17.88
N GLY A 87 1.99 -15.60 17.54
CA GLY A 87 2.58 -14.27 17.55
C GLY A 87 3.29 -13.87 16.26
N PHE A 88 3.08 -14.60 15.16
CA PHE A 88 3.57 -14.22 13.84
C PHE A 88 2.56 -13.33 13.10
N TYR A 89 3.00 -12.64 12.09
CA TYR A 89 2.18 -11.79 11.20
C TYR A 89 1.26 -10.84 11.97
N CYS A 90 -0.04 -10.93 11.79
CA CYS A 90 -1.01 -10.11 12.50
C CYS A 90 -0.90 -10.29 14.02
N GLY A 91 -0.58 -11.50 14.48
CA GLY A 91 -0.39 -11.85 15.89
C GLY A 91 0.79 -11.14 16.56
N SER A 92 1.75 -10.61 15.80
CA SER A 92 2.85 -9.81 16.36
C SER A 92 2.35 -8.57 17.11
N CYS A 93 1.23 -8.01 16.66
CA CYS A 93 0.58 -6.86 17.29
C CYS A 93 -0.78 -7.24 17.87
N HIS A 94 -1.60 -8.01 17.13
CA HIS A 94 -2.93 -8.44 17.55
C HIS A 94 -2.85 -9.69 18.43
N ASN A 95 -2.30 -9.52 19.65
CA ASN A 95 -2.04 -10.62 20.60
C ASN A 95 -2.78 -10.47 21.93
N GLY A 96 -3.63 -9.46 22.07
CA GLY A 96 -4.37 -9.20 23.31
C GLY A 96 -3.52 -8.66 24.47
N LYS A 97 -2.27 -8.30 24.24
CA LYS A 97 -1.33 -7.80 25.25
C LYS A 97 -0.68 -6.47 24.86
N ARG A 98 -0.43 -6.26 23.57
CA ARG A 98 0.20 -5.04 23.07
C ARG A 98 -0.73 -3.85 23.24
N LEU A 99 -0.16 -2.71 23.60
CA LEU A 99 -0.89 -1.45 23.75
C LEU A 99 -0.64 -0.57 22.52
N HIS A 100 -1.70 0.12 22.08
CA HIS A 100 -1.66 1.26 21.19
C HIS A 100 -2.53 2.35 21.80
N ASP A 101 -1.98 3.54 22.02
CA ASP A 101 -2.63 4.66 22.69
C ASP A 101 -3.32 4.26 24.03
N LYS A 102 -2.58 3.51 24.84
CA LYS A 102 -3.03 2.98 26.15
C LYS A 102 -4.19 1.97 26.06
N LYS A 103 -4.63 1.57 24.87
CA LYS A 103 -5.65 0.54 24.65
C LYS A 103 -5.00 -0.78 24.23
N ILE A 104 -5.50 -1.87 24.78
CA ILE A 104 -5.04 -3.21 24.39
C ILE A 104 -5.50 -3.49 22.95
N ILE A 105 -4.54 -3.86 22.07
CA ILE A 105 -4.85 -4.37 20.75
C ILE A 105 -5.46 -5.77 20.91
N PHE A 106 -6.64 -5.99 20.34
CA PHE A 106 -7.35 -7.25 20.45
C PHE A 106 -6.54 -8.44 19.90
N ALA A 107 -6.78 -9.65 20.42
CA ALA A 107 -6.17 -10.87 19.90
C ALA A 107 -6.74 -11.25 18.53
N SER A 108 -5.86 -11.64 17.61
CA SER A 108 -6.25 -11.97 16.22
C SER A 108 -7.06 -13.26 16.13
N CYS A 109 -6.60 -14.32 16.80
CA CYS A 109 -7.20 -15.65 16.74
C CYS A 109 -7.16 -16.33 18.11
N SER A 110 -8.08 -17.28 18.35
CA SER A 110 -8.10 -18.13 19.55
C SER A 110 -8.56 -19.53 19.16
N VAL A 111 -7.91 -20.56 19.73
CA VAL A 111 -8.26 -21.98 19.49
C VAL A 111 -9.59 -22.33 20.15
N ASN A 112 -9.84 -21.77 21.35
CA ASN A 112 -11.01 -22.06 22.18
C ASN A 112 -11.87 -20.81 22.30
N ALA A 113 -12.20 -20.20 21.15
CA ALA A 113 -13.03 -19.00 21.16
C ALA A 113 -14.42 -19.28 21.73
N THR A 114 -14.79 -18.59 22.81
CA THR A 114 -16.16 -18.56 23.30
C THR A 114 -17.09 -17.95 22.24
N PRO A 115 -18.43 -18.13 22.33
CA PRO A 115 -19.36 -17.47 21.43
C PRO A 115 -19.13 -15.95 21.34
N GLU A 116 -18.82 -15.29 22.44
CA GLU A 116 -18.54 -13.86 22.52
C GLU A 116 -17.21 -13.52 21.81
N GLU A 117 -16.19 -14.36 21.93
CA GLU A 117 -14.92 -14.19 21.23
C GLU A 117 -15.03 -14.43 19.73
N ARG A 118 -15.96 -15.32 19.28
CA ARG A 118 -16.26 -15.55 17.87
C ARG A 118 -16.82 -14.30 17.19
N THR A 119 -17.50 -13.42 17.92
CA THR A 119 -17.93 -12.12 17.37
C THR A 119 -16.74 -11.26 16.97
N ARG A 120 -15.57 -11.45 17.61
CA ARG A 120 -14.33 -10.76 17.26
C ARG A 120 -13.74 -11.24 15.95
N CYS A 121 -14.06 -12.47 15.50
CA CYS A 121 -13.63 -12.96 14.18
C CYS A 121 -14.09 -12.03 13.06
N SER A 122 -15.29 -11.46 13.19
CA SER A 122 -15.85 -10.51 12.23
C SER A 122 -15.05 -9.21 12.11
N ARG A 123 -14.20 -8.86 13.06
CA ARG A 123 -13.32 -7.68 12.96
C ARG A 123 -12.37 -7.80 11.78
N CYS A 124 -11.90 -9.00 11.49
CA CYS A 124 -11.05 -9.30 10.34
C CYS A 124 -11.84 -9.95 9.20
N HIS A 125 -12.65 -10.99 9.53
CA HIS A 125 -13.37 -11.80 8.58
C HIS A 125 -14.78 -11.24 8.27
N SER A 126 -14.86 -10.02 7.77
CA SER A 126 -16.12 -9.33 7.48
C SER A 126 -16.12 -8.59 6.14
N MET A 127 -15.11 -8.84 5.28
CA MET A 127 -14.90 -8.07 4.05
C MET A 127 -14.81 -6.55 4.32
N GLY A 128 -14.22 -6.17 5.46
CA GLY A 128 -14.03 -4.78 5.85
C GLY A 128 -15.25 -4.11 6.50
N LYS A 129 -16.41 -4.75 6.60
CA LYS A 129 -17.62 -4.15 7.19
C LYS A 129 -17.42 -3.73 8.65
N SER A 130 -16.75 -4.56 9.43
CA SER A 130 -16.49 -4.28 10.84
C SER A 130 -15.49 -3.13 11.04
N VAL A 131 -14.48 -3.04 10.16
CA VAL A 131 -13.51 -1.93 10.18
C VAL A 131 -14.21 -0.61 9.91
N GLN A 132 -15.13 -0.56 8.95
CA GLN A 132 -15.89 0.64 8.61
C GLN A 132 -16.76 1.16 9.75
N ASN A 133 -17.21 0.28 10.64
CA ASN A 133 -18.00 0.67 11.81
C ASN A 133 -17.15 1.28 12.93
N GLU A 134 -15.93 0.77 13.14
CA GLU A 134 -15.02 1.24 14.20
C GLU A 134 -14.08 2.36 13.72
N TYR A 135 -13.66 2.31 12.45
CA TYR A 135 -12.68 3.21 11.84
C TYR A 135 -13.21 3.74 10.51
N ASN A 136 -13.91 4.86 10.59
CA ASN A 136 -14.45 5.50 9.40
C ASN A 136 -13.34 6.27 8.66
N TYR A 137 -13.05 5.86 7.42
CA TYR A 137 -12.04 6.50 6.58
C TYR A 137 -12.32 8.00 6.38
N ALA A 138 -13.57 8.40 6.18
CA ALA A 138 -13.89 9.79 5.93
C ALA A 138 -13.52 10.67 7.12
N SER A 139 -13.90 10.26 8.34
CA SER A 139 -13.55 10.96 9.58
C SER A 139 -12.03 10.95 9.85
N PHE A 140 -11.34 9.86 9.50
CA PHE A 140 -9.89 9.78 9.61
C PHE A 140 -9.20 10.72 8.63
N ALA A 141 -9.61 10.68 7.36
CA ALA A 141 -8.99 11.45 6.28
C ALA A 141 -9.35 12.95 6.31
N GLU A 142 -10.41 13.34 7.02
CA GLU A 142 -10.83 14.74 7.14
C GLU A 142 -9.73 15.62 7.73
N LYS A 143 -8.96 15.08 8.66
CA LYS A 143 -7.90 15.80 9.37
C LYS A 143 -6.55 15.75 8.67
N LEU A 144 -6.45 15.04 7.55
CA LEU A 144 -5.20 14.82 6.85
C LEU A 144 -5.17 15.57 5.51
N PRO A 145 -4.00 16.06 5.09
CA PRO A 145 -3.84 16.70 3.80
C PRO A 145 -4.15 15.72 2.67
N LYS A 146 -4.73 16.23 1.61
CA LYS A 146 -5.11 15.46 0.42
C LYS A 146 -4.31 15.91 -0.80
N GLY A 147 -4.04 14.98 -1.68
CA GLY A 147 -3.46 15.27 -2.98
C GLY A 147 -4.38 16.16 -3.79
N SER A 148 -3.80 17.09 -4.56
CA SER A 148 -4.55 18.11 -5.29
C SER A 148 -5.44 17.57 -6.43
N LEU A 149 -5.17 16.36 -6.91
CA LEU A 149 -5.83 15.80 -8.10
C LEU A 149 -6.63 14.52 -7.85
N ASP A 150 -6.38 13.81 -6.74
CA ASP A 150 -6.87 12.45 -6.52
C ASP A 150 -7.67 12.26 -5.22
N GLU A 151 -7.75 13.31 -4.39
CA GLU A 151 -8.41 13.28 -3.06
C GLU A 151 -7.83 12.21 -2.10
N LEU A 152 -6.75 11.53 -2.48
CA LEU A 152 -6.06 10.60 -1.62
C LEU A 152 -5.26 11.36 -0.54
N ILE A 153 -5.02 10.70 0.59
CA ILE A 153 -4.20 11.30 1.65
C ILE A 153 -2.78 11.53 1.12
N ASP A 154 -2.29 12.75 1.25
CA ASP A 154 -0.89 13.07 1.04
C ASP A 154 -0.10 12.71 2.32
N TRP A 155 0.40 11.48 2.34
CA TRP A 155 1.10 10.91 3.49
C TRP A 155 2.41 11.64 3.81
N GLU A 156 3.09 12.13 2.78
CA GLU A 156 4.32 12.90 2.95
C GLU A 156 4.04 14.21 3.67
N GLU A 157 3.03 14.93 3.23
CA GLU A 157 2.62 16.18 3.84
C GLU A 157 2.02 15.95 5.24
N ALA A 158 1.30 14.85 5.45
CA ALA A 158 0.77 14.49 6.77
C ALA A 158 1.89 14.27 7.80
N GLU A 159 2.96 13.59 7.41
CA GLU A 159 4.13 13.38 8.26
C GLU A 159 4.92 14.67 8.46
N ALA A 160 5.14 15.45 7.39
CA ALA A 160 5.86 16.72 7.46
C ALA A 160 5.17 17.74 8.39
N ARG A 161 3.83 17.71 8.47
CA ARG A 161 3.06 18.52 9.43
C ARG A 161 2.95 17.90 10.82
N GLY A 162 3.52 16.73 11.06
CA GLY A 162 3.40 16.03 12.34
C GLY A 162 2.00 15.54 12.67
N LEU A 163 1.16 15.31 11.66
CA LEU A 163 -0.20 14.76 11.84
C LEU A 163 -0.20 13.25 11.99
N ILE A 164 0.86 12.59 11.53
CA ILE A 164 1.15 11.18 11.74
C ILE A 164 2.61 11.01 12.15
N HIS A 165 2.89 9.97 12.94
CA HIS A 165 4.24 9.61 13.38
C HIS A 165 4.43 8.10 13.26
N PRO A 166 4.66 7.57 12.03
CA PRO A 166 4.82 6.14 11.83
C PRO A 166 5.98 5.57 12.62
N VAL A 167 5.71 4.54 13.42
CA VAL A 167 6.71 3.87 14.24
C VAL A 167 7.48 2.86 13.40
N ASP A 168 8.80 2.90 13.52
CA ASP A 168 9.70 2.03 12.75
C ASP A 168 10.30 0.89 13.59
N PHE A 169 10.03 0.88 14.87
CA PHE A 169 10.56 -0.10 15.81
C PHE A 169 9.50 -0.52 16.83
N LEU A 170 9.34 -1.83 17.01
CA LEU A 170 8.49 -2.40 18.07
C LEU A 170 9.28 -3.44 18.87
N ILE A 171 9.34 -3.26 20.17
CA ILE A 171 10.00 -4.20 21.09
C ILE A 171 9.43 -5.60 20.89
N GLY A 172 10.31 -6.60 20.74
CA GLY A 172 9.95 -7.99 20.54
C GLY A 172 9.43 -8.34 19.13
N VAL A 173 9.42 -7.39 18.20
CA VAL A 173 9.04 -7.59 16.79
C VAL A 173 10.16 -7.19 15.86
N SER A 174 10.72 -6.01 16.05
CA SER A 174 11.74 -5.44 15.16
C SER A 174 13.13 -5.53 15.76
N MET A 175 14.14 -5.58 14.90
CA MET A 175 15.51 -5.30 15.30
C MET A 175 15.73 -3.77 15.35
N GLN A 176 16.37 -3.30 16.42
CA GLN A 176 16.76 -1.89 16.49
C GLN A 176 17.89 -1.66 15.49
N ARG A 177 17.67 -0.71 14.59
CA ARG A 177 18.64 -0.32 13.56
C ARG A 177 19.22 1.05 13.86
N GLN A 178 20.48 1.23 13.46
CA GLN A 178 21.09 2.56 13.48
C GLN A 178 20.39 3.46 12.43
N PRO A 179 20.30 4.77 12.68
CA PRO A 179 19.79 5.70 11.69
C PRO A 179 20.58 5.56 10.38
N LEU A 180 19.87 5.36 9.29
CA LEU A 180 20.48 5.22 7.98
C LEU A 180 20.86 6.60 7.47
N ASN A 181 22.12 6.78 7.06
CA ASN A 181 22.48 7.90 6.20
C ASN A 181 21.80 7.70 4.86
N ALA A 182 20.73 8.47 4.61
CA ALA A 182 19.99 8.38 3.37
C ALA A 182 20.95 8.63 2.19
N GLN A 183 20.90 7.73 1.21
CA GLN A 183 21.61 7.91 -0.04
C GLN A 183 21.16 9.20 -0.72
N LYS A 184 22.05 9.79 -1.52
CA LYS A 184 21.73 11.00 -2.28
C LYS A 184 20.61 10.72 -3.28
N ASP A 185 19.74 11.67 -3.44
CA ASP A 185 18.75 11.68 -4.50
C ASP A 185 19.46 11.69 -5.87
N PHE A 186 18.87 11.07 -6.87
CA PHE A 186 19.45 10.99 -8.20
C PHE A 186 18.40 11.12 -9.30
N SER A 187 18.85 11.61 -10.46
CA SER A 187 18.02 11.67 -11.66
C SER A 187 18.04 10.35 -12.41
N ILE A 188 16.89 9.96 -12.92
CA ILE A 188 16.68 8.84 -13.87
C ILE A 188 16.24 9.47 -15.19
N THR A 189 17.00 9.25 -16.24
CA THR A 189 16.70 9.83 -17.56
C THR A 189 15.43 9.19 -18.13
N SER A 190 14.50 10.05 -18.51
CA SER A 190 13.29 9.63 -19.21
C SER A 190 13.64 9.06 -20.60
N ARG A 191 12.95 7.99 -21.00
CA ARG A 191 13.09 7.45 -22.36
C ARG A 191 12.31 8.28 -23.40
N SER A 192 11.44 9.13 -22.95
CA SER A 192 10.63 9.99 -23.82
C SER A 192 11.24 11.38 -23.88
N THR A 193 11.45 11.87 -25.11
CA THR A 193 12.04 13.21 -25.33
C THR A 193 11.12 14.36 -24.92
N TRP A 194 9.85 14.09 -24.71
CA TRP A 194 8.85 15.11 -24.32
C TRP A 194 8.48 15.05 -22.83
N MET A 195 8.97 14.04 -22.08
CA MET A 195 8.75 13.94 -20.64
C MET A 195 10.02 14.34 -19.89
N PRO A 196 9.90 15.17 -18.84
CA PRO A 196 11.01 15.49 -17.96
C PRO A 196 11.66 14.24 -17.35
N ASP A 197 12.91 14.36 -16.95
CA ASP A 197 13.59 13.32 -16.16
C ASP A 197 12.93 13.15 -14.79
N ILE A 198 13.13 11.97 -14.20
CA ILE A 198 12.60 11.62 -12.89
C ILE A 198 13.65 11.95 -11.82
N ILE A 199 13.24 12.60 -10.74
CA ILE A 199 14.04 12.65 -9.52
C ILE A 199 13.57 11.54 -8.58
N PHE A 200 14.46 10.59 -8.31
CA PHE A 200 14.22 9.59 -7.27
C PHE A 200 14.84 10.05 -5.96
N SER A 201 13.98 10.29 -4.98
CA SER A 201 14.43 10.67 -3.64
C SER A 201 14.63 9.44 -2.75
N HIS A 202 15.87 9.03 -2.57
CA HIS A 202 16.21 8.00 -1.59
C HIS A 202 15.80 8.41 -0.18
N LYS A 203 15.99 9.67 0.20
CA LYS A 203 15.65 10.17 1.53
C LYS A 203 14.19 9.87 1.87
N LYS A 204 13.25 10.22 0.98
CA LYS A 204 11.82 10.01 1.20
C LYS A 204 11.45 8.53 1.26
N HIS A 205 12.02 7.70 0.39
CA HIS A 205 11.73 6.27 0.34
C HIS A 205 12.33 5.50 1.52
N VAL A 206 13.57 5.83 1.91
CA VAL A 206 14.26 5.14 3.01
C VAL A 206 13.60 5.41 4.36
N MET A 207 13.02 6.58 4.56
CA MET A 207 12.30 6.89 5.82
C MET A 207 11.19 5.89 6.14
N TRP A 208 10.45 5.42 5.13
CA TRP A 208 9.33 4.48 5.33
C TRP A 208 9.67 3.03 5.05
N ASN A 209 10.62 2.79 4.15
CA ASN A 209 10.89 1.46 3.63
C ASN A 209 12.18 0.84 4.17
N GLY A 210 13.12 1.64 4.69
CA GLY A 210 14.49 1.19 4.84
C GLY A 210 15.13 0.87 3.48
N CYS A 211 16.23 0.15 3.49
CA CYS A 211 16.87 -0.32 2.26
C CYS A 211 16.25 -1.63 1.78
N GLU A 212 15.86 -2.48 2.72
CA GLU A 212 15.56 -3.89 2.52
C GLU A 212 14.24 -4.13 1.77
N VAL A 213 13.27 -3.22 1.85
CA VAL A 213 12.02 -3.32 1.07
C VAL A 213 12.31 -3.25 -0.44
N CYS A 214 13.34 -2.50 -0.82
CA CYS A 214 13.66 -2.27 -2.22
C CYS A 214 14.80 -3.14 -2.73
N HIS A 215 15.80 -3.44 -1.88
CA HIS A 215 17.00 -4.15 -2.25
C HIS A 215 17.14 -5.49 -1.51
N PRO A 216 17.50 -6.60 -2.17
CA PRO A 216 17.78 -6.71 -3.61
C PRO A 216 16.55 -7.01 -4.48
N ASP A 217 15.38 -7.30 -3.90
CA ASP A 217 14.27 -7.98 -4.58
C ASP A 217 13.62 -7.13 -5.68
N ILE A 218 13.31 -5.86 -5.39
CA ILE A 218 12.71 -4.96 -6.38
C ILE A 218 13.79 -4.38 -7.30
N PHE A 219 14.91 -3.96 -6.71
CA PHE A 219 16.04 -3.37 -7.39
C PHE A 219 17.31 -4.15 -7.03
N PRO A 220 17.70 -5.15 -7.83
CA PRO A 220 18.81 -6.05 -7.50
C PRO A 220 20.19 -5.36 -7.52
N SER A 221 20.31 -4.19 -8.14
CA SER A 221 21.56 -3.45 -8.19
C SER A 221 21.46 -2.14 -7.41
N VAL A 222 22.49 -1.85 -6.63
CA VAL A 222 22.70 -0.53 -6.00
C VAL A 222 23.41 0.46 -6.92
N LYS A 223 23.84 0.03 -8.11
CA LYS A 223 24.46 0.88 -9.13
C LYS A 223 23.41 1.50 -10.03
N LYS A 224 23.38 2.84 -10.09
CA LYS A 224 22.50 3.59 -10.98
C LYS A 224 22.67 3.16 -12.44
N GLY A 225 21.55 3.03 -13.14
CA GLY A 225 21.49 2.78 -14.58
C GLY A 225 21.68 1.32 -15.02
N VAL A 226 21.89 0.38 -14.08
CA VAL A 226 21.98 -1.05 -14.39
C VAL A 226 20.59 -1.61 -14.74
N VAL A 227 19.59 -1.29 -13.95
CA VAL A 227 18.21 -1.69 -14.22
C VAL A 227 17.56 -0.62 -15.10
N LYS A 228 16.93 -1.08 -16.18
CA LYS A 228 16.18 -0.21 -17.10
C LYS A 228 14.70 -0.56 -16.94
N TYR A 229 13.88 0.40 -16.59
CA TYR A 229 12.45 0.24 -16.44
C TYR A 229 11.70 0.99 -17.53
N SER A 230 10.50 0.54 -17.85
CA SER A 230 9.56 1.21 -18.73
C SER A 230 8.29 1.55 -17.97
N MET A 231 7.53 2.55 -18.44
CA MET A 231 6.22 2.87 -17.86
C MET A 231 5.24 1.70 -17.99
N LEU A 232 5.38 0.84 -19.00
CA LEU A 232 4.55 -0.35 -19.14
C LEU A 232 4.81 -1.37 -18.03
N GLU A 233 6.07 -1.64 -17.70
CA GLU A 233 6.43 -2.53 -16.58
C GLU A 233 5.95 -1.97 -15.25
N ILE A 234 6.13 -0.65 -15.03
CA ILE A 234 5.66 0.04 -13.83
C ILE A 234 4.12 -0.03 -13.73
N ALA A 235 3.40 0.23 -14.83
CA ALA A 235 1.95 0.13 -14.86
C ALA A 235 1.44 -1.29 -14.60
N ASN A 236 2.21 -2.30 -15.00
CA ASN A 236 1.94 -3.71 -14.71
C ASN A 236 2.33 -4.13 -13.27
N GLY A 237 2.73 -3.20 -12.43
CA GLY A 237 3.02 -3.45 -11.02
C GLY A 237 4.44 -3.92 -10.73
N GLN A 238 5.39 -3.71 -11.66
CA GLN A 238 6.80 -4.00 -11.43
C GLN A 238 7.54 -2.75 -10.94
N TYR A 239 8.69 -2.94 -10.31
CA TYR A 239 9.54 -1.85 -9.80
C TYR A 239 8.76 -0.81 -8.97
N CYS A 240 8.74 0.44 -9.39
CA CYS A 240 7.99 1.50 -8.73
C CYS A 240 6.49 1.18 -8.62
N GLY A 241 5.95 0.42 -9.56
CA GLY A 241 4.54 0.01 -9.62
C GLY A 241 4.11 -1.00 -8.54
N LEU A 242 5.04 -1.60 -7.80
CA LEU A 242 4.72 -2.44 -6.64
C LEU A 242 4.02 -1.63 -5.53
N CYS A 243 4.39 -0.38 -5.36
CA CYS A 243 3.83 0.52 -4.36
C CYS A 243 2.97 1.62 -4.99
N HIS A 244 3.48 2.28 -6.06
CA HIS A 244 2.75 3.33 -6.75
C HIS A 244 1.58 2.74 -7.55
N ASN A 245 0.42 3.40 -7.51
CA ASN A 245 -0.86 2.90 -7.99
C ASN A 245 -1.52 1.80 -7.12
N ARG A 246 -0.93 1.49 -5.96
CA ARG A 246 -1.47 0.50 -5.01
C ARG A 246 -1.63 1.07 -3.60
N VAL A 247 -0.52 1.50 -3.00
CA VAL A 247 -0.47 2.05 -1.62
C VAL A 247 0.20 3.42 -1.56
N ALA A 248 1.03 3.77 -2.54
CA ALA A 248 1.62 5.09 -2.72
C ALA A 248 0.82 5.87 -3.79
N PHE A 249 1.16 7.14 -4.02
CA PHE A 249 0.40 7.97 -4.97
C PHE A 249 0.26 7.30 -6.35
N PRO A 250 -0.86 7.54 -7.06
CA PRO A 250 -1.16 6.84 -8.31
C PRO A 250 -0.29 7.32 -9.48
N LEU A 251 -0.14 6.45 -10.48
CA LEU A 251 0.75 6.68 -11.63
C LEU A 251 0.25 7.76 -12.61
N ASN A 252 -1.00 8.18 -12.52
CA ASN A 252 -1.54 9.28 -13.32
C ASN A 252 -1.06 10.67 -12.87
N LEU A 253 -0.39 10.76 -11.74
CA LEU A 253 0.26 11.98 -11.25
C LEU A 253 1.69 12.10 -11.82
N CYS A 254 1.79 12.21 -13.13
CA CYS A 254 3.06 12.20 -13.87
C CYS A 254 4.11 13.17 -13.31
N ASN A 255 3.67 14.37 -12.94
CA ASN A 255 4.50 15.44 -12.40
C ASN A 255 5.03 15.19 -10.98
N LYS A 256 4.57 14.16 -10.27
CA LYS A 256 5.18 13.75 -8.99
C LYS A 256 6.49 12.97 -9.18
N CYS A 257 6.70 12.40 -10.35
CA CYS A 257 7.93 11.69 -10.71
C CYS A 257 8.76 12.47 -11.74
N HIS A 258 8.11 12.93 -12.82
CA HIS A 258 8.73 13.65 -13.93
C HIS A 258 8.78 15.15 -13.62
N ILE A 259 9.83 15.58 -12.94
CA ILE A 259 9.94 16.95 -12.39
C ILE A 259 11.17 17.72 -12.88
N ASN A 260 12.17 17.05 -13.44
CA ASN A 260 13.31 17.74 -14.03
C ASN A 260 12.95 18.32 -15.40
N PRO A 261 13.39 19.52 -15.73
CA PRO A 261 13.28 20.03 -17.08
C PRO A 261 13.94 19.09 -18.08
N VAL A 262 13.32 18.95 -19.26
CA VAL A 262 13.97 18.30 -20.40
C VAL A 262 15.14 19.18 -20.81
N GLN A 263 16.36 18.63 -20.82
CA GLN A 263 17.56 19.33 -21.25
C GLN A 263 17.66 19.33 -22.78
#